data_65a98dd970cae0c8544a3a850ea8b32a
#
_entry.id   65a98dd970cae0c8544a3a850ea8b32a
#
_cell.length_a   1.000
_cell.length_b   1.000
_cell.length_c   1.000
_cell.angle_alpha   90.00
_cell.angle_beta   90.00
_cell.angle_gamma   90.00
#
_symmetry.space_group_name_H-M   'P 1'
#
loop_
_entity.id
_entity.type
_entity.pdbx_description
1 polymer ?
#
loop_
_entity_poly.entity_id
_entity_poly.type
_entity_poly.pdbx_seq_one_letter_code
_entity_poly.pdbx_strand_id
1 'polypeptide(L)'
;MKAFLILEDKTVFEGQSIGAEKEVISEIVFNTSMTGYLEVLTDPSYAGQAVVMTYPLIGNYGICREDMESRKAWPDGYIVRELSRLPSNFRSEDSIQNFLKEQDIPGIAGIDTRALTKILREKGTMNGCITTNENYKIDEIVERLKNYTTGKVVEKVTCASKSVLKGEGKKVALLDLGAKDNIAASLNERGCEVTIYPALTSAKEIIEANPDGIMLSNGPGDPKDCASIIEEIKKLYDTEIPIFAICLGHQLMALATGGDTHKMKYGHRGGNHPVKDLSTGRVYISSQNHGYVVDVDKMPDGIANVSFINVNDKTVEGLDYVNKKIFTVQFHPEACPGPQDSAFLFDKFIEMMEVKKDA
;
A
#
# COMPACT_ATOMS: atom_id res chain seq x y z
N MET A 1 -3.89 21.09 22.67
CA MET A 1 -5.22 20.47 22.95
C MET A 1 -5.01 19.01 23.24
N LYS A 2 -5.75 18.43 24.19
CA LYS A 2 -5.74 16.98 24.43
C LYS A 2 -6.36 16.24 23.25
N ALA A 3 -5.91 15.02 23.05
CA ALA A 3 -6.50 14.06 22.12
C ALA A 3 -6.51 12.67 22.76
N PHE A 4 -7.43 11.84 22.34
CA PHE A 4 -7.61 10.50 22.84
C PHE A 4 -7.65 9.51 21.66
N LEU A 5 -6.94 8.40 21.82
CA LEU A 5 -7.10 7.22 20.97
C LEU A 5 -7.84 6.17 21.79
N ILE A 6 -9.01 5.80 21.32
CA ILE A 6 -9.89 4.82 21.98
C ILE A 6 -9.96 3.61 21.07
N LEU A 7 -9.56 2.44 21.56
CA LEU A 7 -9.58 1.18 20.82
C LEU A 7 -10.87 0.39 21.07
N GLU A 8 -11.17 -0.50 20.15
CA GLU A 8 -12.35 -1.38 20.22
C GLU A 8 -12.41 -2.23 21.51
N ASP A 9 -11.25 -2.55 22.10
CA ASP A 9 -11.13 -3.29 23.36
C ASP A 9 -11.26 -2.40 24.61
N LYS A 10 -11.69 -1.14 24.47
CA LYS A 10 -11.80 -0.10 25.49
C LYS A 10 -10.47 0.45 26.02
N THR A 11 -9.34 0.07 25.45
CA THR A 11 -8.06 0.69 25.79
C THR A 11 -8.06 2.15 25.33
N VAL A 12 -7.61 3.06 26.20
CA VAL A 12 -7.54 4.48 25.91
C VAL A 12 -6.11 4.98 26.10
N PHE A 13 -5.62 5.72 25.10
CA PHE A 13 -4.37 6.47 25.20
C PHE A 13 -4.70 7.96 25.17
N GLU A 14 -4.20 8.71 26.15
CA GLU A 14 -4.29 10.17 26.19
C GLU A 14 -2.98 10.77 25.68
N GLY A 15 -3.09 11.78 24.81
CA GLY A 15 -1.98 12.50 24.21
C GLY A 15 -2.35 13.92 23.83
N GLN A 16 -1.65 14.46 22.84
CA GLN A 16 -1.86 15.80 22.32
C GLN A 16 -2.25 15.74 20.83
N SER A 17 -3.23 16.56 20.45
CA SER A 17 -3.62 16.74 19.05
C SER A 17 -2.49 17.41 18.25
N ILE A 18 -2.17 16.86 17.08
CA ILE A 18 -1.10 17.34 16.19
C ILE A 18 -1.55 17.61 14.76
N GLY A 19 -2.80 17.37 14.44
CA GLY A 19 -3.34 17.57 13.09
C GLY A 19 -4.64 18.34 13.11
N ALA A 20 -5.58 17.93 12.25
CA ALA A 20 -6.91 18.48 12.18
C ALA A 20 -7.71 18.21 13.47
N GLU A 21 -8.52 19.17 13.88
CA GLU A 21 -9.35 19.06 15.08
C GLU A 21 -10.69 18.40 14.73
N LYS A 22 -10.65 17.11 14.45
CA LYS A 22 -11.87 16.32 14.16
C LYS A 22 -11.78 14.93 14.77
N GLU A 23 -12.92 14.29 14.86
CA GLU A 23 -13.02 12.89 15.22
C GLU A 23 -12.94 12.00 13.98
N VAL A 24 -12.23 10.88 14.08
CA VAL A 24 -12.17 9.86 13.03
C VAL A 24 -12.23 8.48 13.64
N ILE A 25 -12.92 7.57 12.94
CA ILE A 25 -12.92 6.12 13.21
C ILE A 25 -12.22 5.44 12.04
N SER A 26 -11.27 4.55 12.35
CA SER A 26 -10.46 3.88 11.33
C SER A 26 -9.84 2.59 11.87
N GLU A 27 -9.39 1.70 10.99
CA GLU A 27 -8.53 0.59 11.38
C GLU A 27 -7.15 1.11 11.82
N ILE A 28 -6.70 0.71 13.00
CA ILE A 28 -5.40 1.11 13.54
C ILE A 28 -4.34 0.11 13.10
N VAL A 29 -3.36 0.60 12.35
CA VAL A 29 -2.22 -0.18 11.85
C VAL A 29 -0.90 0.44 12.28
N PHE A 30 0.20 -0.31 12.26
CA PHE A 30 1.50 0.23 12.62
C PHE A 30 2.54 0.03 11.51
N ASN A 31 3.43 0.99 11.34
CA ASN A 31 4.56 0.95 10.44
C ASN A 31 5.87 0.98 11.23
N THR A 32 6.84 0.12 10.86
CA THR A 32 8.11 -0.05 11.57
C THR A 32 9.28 0.70 10.93
N SER A 33 9.05 1.46 9.87
CA SER A 33 10.10 2.28 9.23
C SER A 33 10.62 3.38 10.16
N MET A 34 11.91 3.63 10.12
CA MET A 34 12.55 4.71 10.89
C MET A 34 12.50 6.06 10.17
N THR A 35 12.33 6.03 8.85
CA THR A 35 12.30 7.19 7.94
C THR A 35 11.15 7.00 6.94
N GLY A 36 10.90 8.00 6.09
CA GLY A 36 9.88 7.90 5.04
C GLY A 36 8.46 8.17 5.54
N TYR A 37 8.32 9.01 6.54
CA TYR A 37 6.99 9.30 7.10
C TYR A 37 6.09 10.10 6.14
N LEU A 38 6.66 10.89 5.22
CA LEU A 38 5.88 11.58 4.20
C LEU A 38 5.37 10.60 3.14
N GLU A 39 6.23 9.69 2.70
CA GLU A 39 5.90 8.62 1.78
C GLU A 39 4.80 7.72 2.38
N VAL A 40 4.88 7.39 3.67
CA VAL A 40 3.80 6.69 4.39
C VAL A 40 2.50 7.49 4.40
N LEU A 41 2.57 8.80 4.65
CA LEU A 41 1.39 9.67 4.65
C LEU A 41 0.75 9.81 3.27
N THR A 42 1.54 9.73 2.20
CA THR A 42 1.07 9.94 0.84
C THR A 42 0.86 8.64 0.03
N ASP A 43 1.11 7.48 0.65
CA ASP A 43 0.80 6.16 0.07
C ASP A 43 -0.71 5.89 0.10
N PRO A 44 -1.38 5.77 -1.07
CA PRO A 44 -2.82 5.49 -1.14
C PRO A 44 -3.24 4.19 -0.45
N SER A 45 -2.32 3.24 -0.26
CA SER A 45 -2.59 1.96 0.42
C SER A 45 -2.99 2.13 1.89
N TYR A 46 -2.76 3.31 2.49
CA TYR A 46 -3.24 3.62 3.84
C TYR A 46 -4.64 4.25 3.91
N ALA A 47 -5.34 4.42 2.79
CA ALA A 47 -6.71 4.93 2.81
C ALA A 47 -7.62 4.01 3.63
N GLY A 48 -8.37 4.59 4.56
CA GLY A 48 -9.20 3.86 5.52
C GLY A 48 -8.45 3.31 6.74
N GLN A 49 -7.20 3.75 6.96
CA GLN A 49 -6.38 3.32 8.10
C GLN A 49 -5.79 4.53 8.85
N ALA A 50 -5.67 4.43 10.18
CA ALA A 50 -4.88 5.35 10.98
C ALA A 50 -3.53 4.67 11.32
N VAL A 51 -2.44 5.38 11.00
CA VAL A 51 -1.09 4.79 11.03
C VAL A 51 -0.33 5.17 12.29
N VAL A 52 0.15 4.15 13.01
CA VAL A 52 1.07 4.30 14.14
C VAL A 52 2.50 4.19 13.64
N MET A 53 3.29 5.24 13.79
CA MET A 53 4.73 5.15 13.57
C MET A 53 5.40 4.61 14.83
N THR A 54 6.09 3.46 14.70
CA THR A 54 6.76 2.83 15.85
C THR A 54 8.07 3.49 16.20
N TYR A 55 8.70 4.18 15.25
CA TYR A 55 9.90 4.97 15.51
C TYR A 55 9.58 6.14 16.45
N PRO A 56 10.37 6.37 17.52
CA PRO A 56 9.96 7.24 18.60
C PRO A 56 9.91 8.72 18.25
N LEU A 57 10.73 9.21 17.31
CA LEU A 57 10.77 10.61 16.90
C LEU A 57 10.42 10.76 15.42
N ILE A 58 9.35 11.48 15.13
CA ILE A 58 8.86 11.74 13.76
C ILE A 58 8.90 13.25 13.46
N GLY A 59 9.09 13.62 12.19
CA GLY A 59 9.10 15.01 11.74
C GLY A 59 10.47 15.70 11.80
N ASN A 60 11.54 14.98 12.12
CA ASN A 60 12.89 15.52 12.32
C ASN A 60 13.53 16.11 11.05
N TYR A 61 13.12 15.71 9.85
CA TYR A 61 13.59 16.29 8.59
C TYR A 61 12.53 17.10 7.83
N GLY A 62 11.36 17.33 8.44
CA GLY A 62 10.28 18.14 7.87
C GLY A 62 9.53 17.46 6.74
N ILE A 63 8.86 18.27 5.93
CA ILE A 63 8.14 17.88 4.74
C ILE A 63 8.92 18.35 3.52
N CYS A 64 9.16 17.48 2.57
CA CYS A 64 9.64 17.80 1.23
C CYS A 64 8.62 17.26 0.22
N ARG A 65 7.89 18.14 -0.45
CA ARG A 65 6.76 17.75 -1.32
C ARG A 65 7.19 16.90 -2.52
N GLU A 66 8.46 16.99 -2.92
CA GLU A 66 9.02 16.13 -3.98
C GLU A 66 9.06 14.65 -3.59
N ASP A 67 9.04 14.33 -2.29
CA ASP A 67 9.06 12.95 -1.77
C ASP A 67 7.63 12.37 -1.58
N MET A 68 6.59 13.07 -2.05
CA MET A 68 5.22 12.56 -2.01
C MET A 68 5.03 11.41 -3.02
N GLU A 69 4.35 10.36 -2.57
CA GLU A 69 4.06 9.16 -3.38
C GLU A 69 2.71 9.25 -4.13
N SER A 70 1.97 10.34 -3.92
CA SER A 70 0.73 10.64 -4.64
C SER A 70 0.24 12.06 -4.35
N ARG A 71 -0.88 12.44 -4.96
CA ARG A 71 -1.47 13.80 -4.94
C ARG A 71 -1.82 14.40 -3.58
N LYS A 72 -1.94 13.57 -2.51
CA LYS A 72 -2.33 14.02 -1.16
C LYS A 72 -1.97 12.98 -0.10
N ALA A 73 -2.21 13.30 1.16
CA ALA A 73 -2.18 12.31 2.23
C ALA A 73 -3.48 11.48 2.28
N TRP A 74 -3.36 10.20 2.64
CA TRP A 74 -4.45 9.23 2.58
C TRP A 74 -4.87 8.60 3.91
N PRO A 75 -3.96 8.42 4.91
CA PRO A 75 -4.38 7.89 6.20
C PRO A 75 -5.50 8.72 6.81
N ASP A 76 -6.45 8.06 7.44
CA ASP A 76 -7.53 8.73 8.17
C ASP A 76 -7.05 9.39 9.46
N GLY A 77 -5.91 8.92 10.01
CA GLY A 77 -5.31 9.45 11.22
C GLY A 77 -3.83 9.11 11.35
N TYR A 78 -3.12 9.89 12.16
CA TYR A 78 -1.69 9.73 12.35
C TYR A 78 -1.29 9.70 13.83
N ILE A 79 -0.51 8.68 14.23
CA ILE A 79 -0.26 8.38 15.63
C ILE A 79 1.24 8.24 15.86
N VAL A 80 1.79 9.08 16.74
CA VAL A 80 3.23 9.13 17.01
C VAL A 80 3.52 9.22 18.51
N ARG A 81 4.71 8.78 18.90
CA ARG A 81 5.19 8.99 20.26
C ARG A 81 5.62 10.42 20.48
N GLU A 82 6.48 10.96 19.62
CA GLU A 82 7.02 12.30 19.73
C GLU A 82 7.16 12.94 18.35
N LEU A 83 6.79 14.23 18.25
CA LEU A 83 7.10 15.06 17.11
C LEU A 83 8.33 15.90 17.36
N SER A 84 9.21 15.97 16.34
CA SER A 84 10.31 16.93 16.34
C SER A 84 9.78 18.36 16.44
N ARG A 85 10.36 19.14 17.35
CA ARG A 85 9.96 20.54 17.52
C ARG A 85 10.34 21.42 16.34
N LEU A 86 11.51 21.14 15.74
CA LEU A 86 12.04 21.85 14.58
C LEU A 86 12.59 20.83 13.58
N PRO A 87 12.14 20.86 12.33
CA PRO A 87 12.75 20.06 11.28
C PRO A 87 14.17 20.60 10.99
N SER A 88 15.11 19.69 10.74
CA SER A 88 16.50 20.01 10.44
C SER A 88 16.96 19.30 9.17
N ASN A 89 16.54 19.81 8.01
CA ASN A 89 16.93 19.34 6.69
C ASN A 89 16.87 20.52 5.71
N PHE A 90 17.86 20.63 4.81
CA PHE A 90 17.92 21.70 3.82
C PHE A 90 16.78 21.65 2.78
N ARG A 91 16.14 20.49 2.58
CA ARG A 91 14.95 20.30 1.72
C ARG A 91 13.63 20.54 2.43
N SER A 92 13.65 20.83 3.75
CA SER A 92 12.41 21.00 4.53
C SER A 92 11.65 22.26 4.11
N GLU A 93 10.44 22.08 3.61
CA GLU A 93 9.51 23.13 3.20
C GLU A 93 8.52 23.47 4.31
N ASP A 94 8.13 22.48 5.14
CA ASP A 94 7.15 22.64 6.21
C ASP A 94 7.35 21.62 7.34
N SER A 95 6.59 21.79 8.42
CA SER A 95 6.49 20.80 9.50
C SER A 95 5.40 19.76 9.19
N ILE A 96 5.57 18.56 9.73
CA ILE A 96 4.54 17.51 9.62
C ILE A 96 3.21 17.93 10.26
N GLN A 97 3.23 18.74 11.32
CA GLN A 97 2.02 19.21 11.98
C GLN A 97 1.20 20.14 11.09
N ASN A 98 1.85 21.05 10.35
CA ASN A 98 1.19 21.92 9.39
C ASN A 98 0.65 21.08 8.20
N PHE A 99 1.44 20.15 7.70
CA PHE A 99 1.02 19.24 6.62
C PHE A 99 -0.24 18.46 7.01
N LEU A 100 -0.28 17.84 8.20
CA LEU A 100 -1.47 17.11 8.65
C LEU A 100 -2.71 18.02 8.74
N LYS A 101 -2.55 19.29 9.19
CA LYS A 101 -3.64 20.26 9.21
C LYS A 101 -4.11 20.65 7.80
N GLU A 102 -3.18 20.93 6.89
CA GLU A 102 -3.46 21.23 5.49
C GLU A 102 -4.23 20.10 4.81
N GLN A 103 -3.84 18.84 5.10
CA GLN A 103 -4.44 17.64 4.53
C GLN A 103 -5.71 17.17 5.28
N ASP A 104 -6.16 17.95 6.28
CA ASP A 104 -7.32 17.62 7.13
C ASP A 104 -7.23 16.24 7.82
N ILE A 105 -6.04 15.86 8.27
CA ILE A 105 -5.78 14.59 8.96
C ILE A 105 -5.65 14.84 10.47
N PRO A 106 -6.48 14.21 11.32
CA PRO A 106 -6.30 14.24 12.76
C PRO A 106 -5.11 13.38 13.17
N GLY A 107 -4.39 13.84 14.19
CA GLY A 107 -3.27 13.07 14.71
C GLY A 107 -3.14 13.22 16.23
N ILE A 108 -2.44 12.26 16.82
CA ILE A 108 -2.15 12.24 18.26
C ILE A 108 -0.67 11.95 18.50
N ALA A 109 -0.05 12.74 19.37
CA ALA A 109 1.32 12.59 19.85
C ALA A 109 1.36 12.43 21.35
N GLY A 110 2.49 11.92 21.88
CA GLY A 110 2.72 11.79 23.32
C GLY A 110 2.22 10.47 23.92
N ILE A 111 1.76 9.54 23.10
CA ILE A 111 1.28 8.24 23.59
C ILE A 111 2.40 7.17 23.58
N ASP A 112 2.20 6.09 24.33
CA ASP A 112 3.09 4.93 24.29
C ASP A 112 2.80 4.07 23.04
N THR A 113 3.41 4.44 21.90
CA THR A 113 3.29 3.69 20.64
C THR A 113 3.84 2.27 20.74
N ARG A 114 4.78 1.99 21.66
CA ARG A 114 5.29 0.64 21.91
C ARG A 114 4.22 -0.24 22.57
N ALA A 115 3.51 0.27 23.58
CA ALA A 115 2.39 -0.44 24.21
C ALA A 115 1.27 -0.69 23.21
N LEU A 116 0.90 0.33 22.41
CA LEU A 116 -0.10 0.20 21.35
C LEU A 116 0.29 -0.88 20.33
N THR A 117 1.54 -0.85 19.84
CA THR A 117 2.04 -1.85 18.88
C THR A 117 1.99 -3.29 19.46
N LYS A 118 2.28 -3.48 20.76
CA LYS A 118 2.15 -4.78 21.41
C LYS A 118 0.71 -5.27 21.41
N ILE A 119 -0.26 -4.40 21.74
CA ILE A 119 -1.69 -4.73 21.70
C ILE A 119 -2.08 -5.20 20.29
N LEU A 120 -1.70 -4.44 19.25
CA LEU A 120 -2.03 -4.79 17.86
C LEU A 120 -1.35 -6.10 17.40
N ARG A 121 -0.14 -6.39 17.86
CA ARG A 121 0.53 -7.67 17.55
C ARG A 121 -0.12 -8.86 18.27
N GLU A 122 -0.58 -8.67 19.50
CA GLU A 122 -1.18 -9.72 20.31
C GLU A 122 -2.64 -10.01 19.93
N LYS A 123 -3.42 -8.96 19.65
CA LYS A 123 -4.85 -9.06 19.37
C LYS A 123 -5.21 -8.98 17.88
N GLY A 124 -4.32 -8.48 17.04
CA GLY A 124 -4.54 -8.14 15.65
C GLY A 124 -4.78 -6.64 15.47
N THR A 125 -4.84 -6.18 14.21
CA THR A 125 -5.33 -4.84 13.88
C THR A 125 -6.78 -4.73 14.36
N MET A 126 -7.15 -3.56 14.86
CA MET A 126 -8.48 -3.30 15.37
C MET A 126 -8.92 -1.88 15.05
N ASN A 127 -10.21 -1.64 15.10
CA ASN A 127 -10.74 -0.30 14.92
C ASN A 127 -10.44 0.58 16.14
N GLY A 128 -10.20 1.87 15.87
CA GLY A 128 -9.98 2.88 16.88
C GLY A 128 -10.59 4.21 16.50
N CYS A 129 -10.81 5.06 17.50
CA CYS A 129 -11.28 6.42 17.34
C CYS A 129 -10.22 7.40 17.85
N ILE A 130 -9.84 8.36 17.01
CA ILE A 130 -9.05 9.53 17.44
C ILE A 130 -10.03 10.66 17.63
N THR A 131 -10.06 11.26 18.83
CA THR A 131 -10.97 12.37 19.13
C THR A 131 -10.32 13.40 20.04
N THR A 132 -10.71 14.67 19.90
CA THR A 132 -10.35 15.78 20.83
C THR A 132 -11.47 16.10 21.81
N ASN A 133 -12.60 15.39 21.76
CA ASN A 133 -13.71 15.57 22.68
C ASN A 133 -13.37 14.94 24.03
N GLU A 134 -13.15 15.75 25.05
CA GLU A 134 -12.86 15.29 26.42
C GLU A 134 -14.09 14.66 27.13
N ASN A 135 -15.29 14.91 26.61
CA ASN A 135 -16.55 14.39 27.20
C ASN A 135 -17.05 13.15 26.43
N TYR A 136 -16.15 12.37 25.82
CA TYR A 136 -16.51 11.17 25.08
C TYR A 136 -17.14 10.10 26.01
N LYS A 137 -18.03 9.29 25.42
CA LYS A 137 -18.60 8.13 26.10
C LYS A 137 -18.03 6.87 25.46
N ILE A 138 -17.20 6.15 26.22
CA ILE A 138 -16.43 5.01 25.72
C ILE A 138 -17.33 3.93 25.13
N ASP A 139 -18.46 3.60 25.75
CA ASP A 139 -19.35 2.55 25.28
C ASP A 139 -20.02 2.92 23.95
N GLU A 140 -20.40 4.18 23.74
CA GLU A 140 -20.96 4.66 22.47
C GLU A 140 -19.91 4.60 21.35
N ILE A 141 -18.66 4.98 21.63
CA ILE A 141 -17.57 4.88 20.66
C ILE A 141 -17.28 3.42 20.32
N VAL A 142 -17.14 2.55 21.31
CA VAL A 142 -16.84 1.12 21.09
C VAL A 142 -17.93 0.44 20.27
N GLU A 143 -19.21 0.79 20.47
CA GLU A 143 -20.30 0.30 19.63
C GLU A 143 -20.14 0.71 18.17
N ARG A 144 -19.75 1.97 17.91
CA ARG A 144 -19.46 2.48 16.55
C ARG A 144 -18.23 1.78 15.95
N LEU A 145 -17.18 1.53 16.75
CA LEU A 145 -15.97 0.84 16.30
C LEU A 145 -16.27 -0.59 15.84
N LYS A 146 -17.09 -1.33 16.56
CA LYS A 146 -17.48 -2.73 16.23
C LYS A 146 -18.24 -2.83 14.91
N ASN A 147 -18.97 -1.77 14.54
CA ASN A 147 -19.76 -1.72 13.31
C ASN A 147 -19.02 -1.05 12.15
N TYR A 148 -17.79 -0.58 12.36
CA TYR A 148 -17.03 0.11 11.32
C TYR A 148 -16.37 -0.86 10.35
N THR A 149 -16.53 -0.59 9.06
CA THR A 149 -15.81 -1.25 7.97
C THR A 149 -15.27 -0.21 7.01
N THR A 150 -14.11 -0.46 6.44
CA THR A 150 -13.43 0.48 5.53
C THR A 150 -14.17 0.63 4.19
N GLY A 151 -14.86 -0.43 3.75
CA GLY A 151 -15.61 -0.49 2.50
C GLY A 151 -14.71 -0.38 1.26
N LYS A 152 -15.31 -0.01 0.12
CA LYS A 152 -14.65 0.06 -1.19
C LYS A 152 -13.73 1.28 -1.29
N VAL A 153 -12.49 1.15 -0.88
CA VAL A 153 -11.52 2.26 -0.87
C VAL A 153 -10.79 2.47 -2.18
N VAL A 154 -10.64 1.45 -3.03
CA VAL A 154 -9.98 1.59 -4.34
C VAL A 154 -10.65 2.67 -5.20
N GLU A 155 -11.98 2.72 -5.23
CA GLU A 155 -12.73 3.72 -5.98
C GLU A 155 -12.48 5.17 -5.50
N LYS A 156 -12.03 5.36 -4.25
CA LYS A 156 -11.72 6.68 -3.67
C LYS A 156 -10.30 7.16 -4.01
N VAL A 157 -9.37 6.21 -4.20
CA VAL A 157 -7.94 6.52 -4.36
C VAL A 157 -7.50 6.58 -5.82
N THR A 158 -8.12 5.81 -6.69
CA THR A 158 -7.78 5.76 -8.11
C THR A 158 -7.82 7.15 -8.78
N CYS A 159 -7.11 7.31 -9.88
CA CYS A 159 -7.13 8.54 -10.67
C CYS A 159 -8.53 8.79 -11.26
N ALA A 160 -8.89 10.06 -11.39
CA ALA A 160 -10.19 10.46 -11.92
C ALA A 160 -10.32 10.27 -13.45
N SER A 161 -9.20 10.30 -14.16
CA SER A 161 -9.14 10.20 -15.62
C SER A 161 -7.81 9.64 -16.08
N LYS A 162 -7.83 9.07 -17.28
CA LYS A 162 -6.62 8.58 -17.95
C LYS A 162 -5.59 9.69 -18.14
N SER A 163 -4.32 9.38 -17.87
CA SER A 163 -3.17 10.25 -18.11
C SER A 163 -2.02 9.47 -18.72
N VAL A 164 -1.05 10.19 -19.31
CA VAL A 164 0.11 9.59 -20.01
C VAL A 164 1.38 10.25 -19.54
N LEU A 165 2.33 9.45 -19.05
CA LEU A 165 3.74 9.82 -18.92
C LEU A 165 4.44 9.43 -20.21
N LYS A 166 4.90 10.43 -20.95
CA LYS A 166 5.56 10.22 -22.25
C LYS A 166 6.89 9.50 -22.09
N GLY A 167 7.18 8.59 -23.01
CA GLY A 167 8.43 7.87 -23.18
C GLY A 167 8.58 7.43 -24.62
N GLU A 168 9.79 7.05 -25.03
CA GLU A 168 10.10 6.65 -26.40
C GLU A 168 10.18 5.12 -26.57
N GLY A 169 10.08 4.38 -25.46
CA GLY A 169 10.22 2.91 -25.41
C GLY A 169 8.89 2.17 -25.44
N LYS A 170 8.80 1.12 -24.61
CA LYS A 170 7.62 0.25 -24.51
C LYS A 170 6.39 1.00 -23.98
N LYS A 171 5.22 0.64 -24.48
CA LYS A 171 3.93 1.18 -24.01
C LYS A 171 3.40 0.32 -22.88
N VAL A 172 3.29 0.88 -21.70
CA VAL A 172 2.75 0.19 -20.52
C VAL A 172 1.39 0.78 -20.13
N ALA A 173 0.38 -0.08 -20.03
CA ALA A 173 -0.90 0.27 -19.44
C ALA A 173 -0.82 0.00 -17.93
N LEU A 174 -0.86 1.05 -17.12
CA LEU A 174 -0.89 0.96 -15.66
C LEU A 174 -2.34 1.11 -15.17
N LEU A 175 -2.90 0.05 -14.58
CA LEU A 175 -4.20 0.10 -13.91
C LEU A 175 -3.99 0.64 -12.50
N ASP A 176 -4.52 1.84 -12.25
CA ASP A 176 -4.36 2.55 -10.97
C ASP A 176 -5.38 2.08 -9.94
N LEU A 177 -4.96 1.20 -9.05
CA LEU A 177 -5.74 0.70 -7.91
C LEU A 177 -5.51 1.53 -6.64
N GLY A 178 -4.76 2.60 -6.73
CA GLY A 178 -4.17 3.41 -5.68
C GLY A 178 -2.65 3.37 -5.80
N ALA A 179 -2.16 3.65 -7.01
CA ALA A 179 -0.75 3.56 -7.35
C ALA A 179 0.07 4.60 -6.59
N LYS A 180 1.27 4.21 -6.14
CA LYS A 180 2.32 5.14 -5.79
C LYS A 180 2.94 5.68 -7.08
N ASP A 181 3.20 6.99 -7.10
CA ASP A 181 3.77 7.68 -8.27
C ASP A 181 5.10 7.05 -8.72
N ASN A 182 5.84 6.50 -7.77
CA ASN A 182 7.14 5.86 -8.03
C ASN A 182 7.04 4.58 -8.88
N ILE A 183 5.88 3.92 -8.96
CA ILE A 183 5.66 2.78 -9.88
C ILE A 183 5.71 3.27 -11.34
N ALA A 184 4.95 4.33 -11.64
CA ALA A 184 4.94 4.91 -12.96
C ALA A 184 6.29 5.55 -13.31
N ALA A 185 6.92 6.24 -12.34
CA ALA A 185 8.26 6.82 -12.51
C ALA A 185 9.31 5.75 -12.80
N SER A 186 9.33 4.63 -12.07
CA SER A 186 10.27 3.51 -12.29
C SER A 186 10.19 2.91 -13.70
N LEU A 187 8.99 2.86 -14.29
CA LEU A 187 8.80 2.43 -15.67
C LEU A 187 9.24 3.51 -16.66
N ASN A 188 8.90 4.76 -16.39
CA ASN A 188 9.24 5.89 -17.27
C ASN A 188 10.75 6.17 -17.30
N GLU A 189 11.46 6.08 -16.18
CA GLU A 189 12.92 6.15 -16.09
C GLU A 189 13.62 5.09 -16.94
N ARG A 190 12.97 3.95 -17.18
CA ARG A 190 13.41 2.88 -18.09
C ARG A 190 12.97 3.09 -19.52
N GLY A 191 12.47 4.29 -19.84
CA GLY A 191 12.08 4.72 -21.20
C GLY A 191 10.65 4.38 -21.60
N CYS A 192 9.84 3.74 -20.74
CA CYS A 192 8.48 3.38 -21.10
C CYS A 192 7.56 4.62 -21.23
N GLU A 193 6.68 4.60 -22.23
CA GLU A 193 5.47 5.42 -22.23
C GLU A 193 4.44 4.75 -21.34
N VAL A 194 4.03 5.42 -20.24
CA VAL A 194 3.10 4.84 -19.26
C VAL A 194 1.74 5.53 -19.37
N THR A 195 0.72 4.78 -19.76
CA THR A 195 -0.66 5.25 -19.72
C THR A 195 -1.32 4.76 -18.45
N ILE A 196 -1.71 5.67 -17.58
CA ILE A 196 -2.36 5.39 -16.30
C ILE A 196 -3.87 5.38 -16.52
N TYR A 197 -4.52 4.29 -16.15
CA TYR A 197 -5.96 4.07 -16.29
C TYR A 197 -6.63 4.01 -14.93
N PRO A 198 -7.83 4.61 -14.76
CA PRO A 198 -8.65 4.42 -13.56
C PRO A 198 -8.96 2.93 -13.30
N ALA A 199 -9.11 2.56 -12.02
CA ALA A 199 -9.33 1.18 -11.58
C ALA A 199 -10.53 0.47 -12.25
N LEU A 200 -11.57 1.21 -12.62
CA LEU A 200 -12.78 0.66 -13.24
C LEU A 200 -12.74 0.64 -14.78
N THR A 201 -11.56 0.91 -15.37
CA THR A 201 -11.39 0.81 -16.83
C THR A 201 -11.57 -0.63 -17.30
N SER A 202 -12.33 -0.83 -18.38
CA SER A 202 -12.56 -2.16 -18.92
C SER A 202 -11.31 -2.77 -19.53
N ALA A 203 -11.15 -4.09 -19.42
CA ALA A 203 -10.07 -4.81 -20.10
C ALA A 203 -10.08 -4.55 -21.61
N LYS A 204 -11.26 -4.43 -22.21
CA LYS A 204 -11.41 -4.12 -23.63
C LYS A 204 -10.72 -2.80 -24.01
N GLU A 205 -10.91 -1.73 -23.24
CA GLU A 205 -10.26 -0.44 -23.51
C GLU A 205 -8.74 -0.53 -23.41
N ILE A 206 -8.24 -1.27 -22.41
CA ILE A 206 -6.80 -1.49 -22.21
C ILE A 206 -6.21 -2.27 -23.39
N ILE A 207 -6.88 -3.36 -23.82
CA ILE A 207 -6.43 -4.22 -24.93
C ILE A 207 -6.46 -3.46 -26.26
N GLU A 208 -7.50 -2.67 -26.52
CA GLU A 208 -7.64 -1.87 -27.75
C GLU A 208 -6.56 -0.77 -27.88
N ALA A 209 -5.97 -0.33 -26.76
CA ALA A 209 -4.82 0.58 -26.76
C ALA A 209 -3.51 -0.11 -27.19
N ASN A 210 -3.51 -1.45 -27.35
CA ASN A 210 -2.39 -2.27 -27.79
C ASN A 210 -1.09 -1.98 -27.02
N PRO A 211 -1.07 -2.12 -25.67
CA PRO A 211 0.14 -1.95 -24.86
C PRO A 211 1.12 -3.12 -25.08
N ASP A 212 2.41 -2.85 -24.90
CA ASP A 212 3.44 -3.90 -24.85
C ASP A 212 3.39 -4.70 -23.53
N GLY A 213 2.89 -4.09 -22.46
CA GLY A 213 2.73 -4.73 -21.15
C GLY A 213 1.69 -4.03 -20.28
N ILE A 214 1.21 -4.72 -19.26
CA ILE A 214 0.22 -4.24 -18.29
C ILE A 214 0.84 -4.27 -16.89
N MET A 215 0.71 -3.16 -16.15
CA MET A 215 1.06 -3.04 -14.76
C MET A 215 -0.22 -2.96 -13.92
N LEU A 216 -0.38 -3.86 -12.93
CA LEU A 216 -1.42 -3.74 -11.91
C LEU A 216 -0.78 -3.17 -10.65
N SER A 217 -1.20 -2.00 -10.22
CA SER A 217 -0.57 -1.28 -9.12
C SER A 217 -0.88 -1.85 -7.74
N ASN A 218 -0.24 -1.30 -6.72
CA ASN A 218 -0.65 -1.42 -5.32
C ASN A 218 -1.98 -0.70 -5.07
N GLY A 219 -2.54 -0.87 -3.87
CA GLY A 219 -3.76 -0.19 -3.45
C GLY A 219 -4.25 -0.63 -2.07
N PRO A 220 -5.27 0.06 -1.53
CA PRO A 220 -5.84 -0.16 -0.21
C PRO A 220 -6.96 -1.21 -0.19
N GLY A 221 -7.29 -1.66 1.03
CA GLY A 221 -8.54 -2.35 1.32
C GLY A 221 -8.49 -3.88 1.26
N ASP A 222 -9.67 -4.49 1.34
CA ASP A 222 -9.84 -5.93 1.15
C ASP A 222 -9.90 -6.24 -0.35
N PRO A 223 -9.03 -7.09 -0.91
CA PRO A 223 -9.07 -7.43 -2.33
C PRO A 223 -10.42 -8.02 -2.77
N LYS A 224 -11.16 -8.66 -1.86
CA LYS A 224 -12.49 -9.24 -2.17
C LYS A 224 -13.57 -8.17 -2.38
N ASP A 225 -13.35 -6.95 -1.93
CA ASP A 225 -14.27 -5.82 -2.22
C ASP A 225 -14.15 -5.32 -3.67
N CYS A 226 -13.16 -5.79 -4.42
CA CYS A 226 -12.85 -5.37 -5.80
C CYS A 226 -13.47 -6.30 -6.87
N ALA A 227 -14.62 -6.91 -6.62
CA ALA A 227 -15.21 -7.93 -7.50
C ALA A 227 -15.30 -7.53 -8.99
N SER A 228 -15.71 -6.28 -9.31
CA SER A 228 -15.77 -5.80 -10.69
C SER A 228 -14.40 -5.68 -11.36
N ILE A 229 -13.38 -5.30 -10.59
CA ILE A 229 -12.00 -5.18 -11.09
C ILE A 229 -11.40 -6.57 -11.32
N ILE A 230 -11.68 -7.54 -10.43
CA ILE A 230 -11.25 -8.94 -10.59
C ILE A 230 -11.77 -9.53 -11.91
N GLU A 231 -13.03 -9.27 -12.27
CA GLU A 231 -13.60 -9.74 -13.54
C GLU A 231 -12.91 -9.10 -14.77
N GLU A 232 -12.48 -7.86 -14.70
CA GLU A 232 -11.69 -7.25 -15.78
C GLU A 232 -10.26 -7.81 -15.82
N ILE A 233 -9.60 -7.99 -14.67
CA ILE A 233 -8.26 -8.61 -14.60
C ILE A 233 -8.28 -10.04 -15.16
N LYS A 234 -9.35 -10.81 -14.94
CA LYS A 234 -9.52 -12.13 -15.52
C LYS A 234 -9.48 -12.11 -17.06
N LYS A 235 -10.11 -11.11 -17.68
CA LYS A 235 -10.06 -10.92 -19.14
C LYS A 235 -8.64 -10.54 -19.61
N LEU A 236 -7.90 -9.75 -18.82
CA LEU A 236 -6.50 -9.42 -19.11
C LEU A 236 -5.60 -10.65 -18.98
N TYR A 237 -5.82 -11.52 -18.00
CA TYR A 237 -5.12 -12.78 -17.83
C TYR A 237 -5.25 -13.70 -19.04
N ASP A 238 -6.41 -13.70 -19.72
CA ASP A 238 -6.65 -14.52 -20.92
C ASP A 238 -5.87 -14.03 -22.15
N THR A 239 -5.26 -12.85 -22.08
CA THR A 239 -4.42 -12.30 -23.15
C THR A 239 -2.98 -12.88 -23.10
N GLU A 240 -2.21 -12.58 -24.15
CA GLU A 240 -0.78 -12.89 -24.20
C GLU A 240 0.11 -11.68 -23.84
N ILE A 241 -0.52 -10.57 -23.40
CA ILE A 241 0.20 -9.35 -23.02
C ILE A 241 0.93 -9.62 -21.69
N PRO A 242 2.24 -9.30 -21.59
CA PRO A 242 2.98 -9.43 -20.34
C PRO A 242 2.33 -8.60 -19.21
N ILE A 243 2.22 -9.21 -18.02
CA ILE A 243 1.64 -8.53 -16.83
C ILE A 243 2.62 -8.60 -15.68
N PHE A 244 2.86 -7.44 -15.05
CA PHE A 244 3.49 -7.33 -13.74
C PHE A 244 2.49 -6.74 -12.74
N ALA A 245 2.36 -7.33 -11.55
CA ALA A 245 1.41 -6.87 -10.54
C ALA A 245 2.06 -6.75 -9.16
N ILE A 246 1.73 -5.66 -8.46
CA ILE A 246 2.33 -5.28 -7.17
C ILE A 246 1.24 -5.21 -6.10
N CYS A 247 1.49 -5.82 -4.94
CA CYS A 247 0.72 -5.75 -3.71
C CYS A 247 -0.78 -6.07 -3.93
N LEU A 248 -1.68 -5.09 -3.98
CA LEU A 248 -3.10 -5.34 -4.28
C LEU A 248 -3.26 -5.99 -5.66
N GLY A 249 -2.52 -5.54 -6.68
CA GLY A 249 -2.54 -6.14 -8.01
C GLY A 249 -2.18 -7.64 -7.99
N HIS A 250 -1.18 -8.04 -7.17
CA HIS A 250 -0.84 -9.44 -6.95
C HIS A 250 -2.01 -10.23 -6.36
N GLN A 251 -2.68 -9.68 -5.35
CA GLN A 251 -3.83 -10.32 -4.70
C GLN A 251 -5.03 -10.45 -5.66
N LEU A 252 -5.32 -9.39 -6.44
CA LEU A 252 -6.40 -9.41 -7.41
C LEU A 252 -6.14 -10.40 -8.56
N MET A 253 -4.88 -10.52 -9.01
CA MET A 253 -4.52 -11.52 -10.03
C MET A 253 -4.71 -12.95 -9.49
N ALA A 254 -4.35 -13.21 -8.23
CA ALA A 254 -4.58 -14.51 -7.60
C ALA A 254 -6.09 -14.83 -7.52
N LEU A 255 -6.91 -13.86 -7.10
CA LEU A 255 -8.38 -14.02 -7.07
C LEU A 255 -8.97 -14.23 -8.48
N ALA A 256 -8.51 -13.48 -9.48
CA ALA A 256 -8.96 -13.60 -10.86
C ALA A 256 -8.68 -14.99 -11.48
N THR A 257 -7.68 -15.69 -10.97
CA THR A 257 -7.26 -17.03 -11.42
C THR A 257 -7.75 -18.17 -10.53
N GLY A 258 -8.70 -17.88 -9.62
CA GLY A 258 -9.38 -18.89 -8.81
C GLY A 258 -8.72 -19.18 -7.46
N GLY A 259 -7.68 -18.42 -7.08
CA GLY A 259 -7.10 -18.45 -5.73
C GLY A 259 -7.94 -17.73 -4.68
N ASP A 260 -7.42 -17.63 -3.48
CA ASP A 260 -8.06 -16.95 -2.36
C ASP A 260 -7.06 -16.06 -1.59
N THR A 261 -7.60 -15.15 -0.77
CA THR A 261 -6.82 -14.29 0.12
C THR A 261 -7.41 -14.31 1.52
N HIS A 262 -6.58 -14.10 2.53
CA HIS A 262 -7.06 -13.94 3.90
C HIS A 262 -6.40 -12.76 4.59
N LYS A 263 -7.09 -12.19 5.58
CA LYS A 263 -6.59 -11.09 6.40
C LYS A 263 -5.54 -11.63 7.39
N MET A 264 -4.38 -11.01 7.39
CA MET A 264 -3.32 -11.29 8.35
C MET A 264 -3.67 -10.71 9.73
N LYS A 265 -3.09 -11.23 10.78
CA LYS A 265 -3.32 -10.75 12.14
C LYS A 265 -2.99 -9.26 12.30
N TYR A 266 -1.86 -8.81 11.78
CA TYR A 266 -1.44 -7.40 11.82
C TYR A 266 -0.77 -6.91 10.54
N GLY A 267 -0.60 -7.78 9.54
CA GLY A 267 0.01 -7.45 8.25
C GLY A 267 1.52 -7.17 8.30
N HIS A 268 2.08 -6.86 7.14
CA HIS A 268 3.46 -6.43 6.98
C HIS A 268 3.47 -4.95 6.59
N ARG A 269 4.15 -4.09 7.40
CA ARG A 269 4.30 -2.65 7.11
C ARG A 269 5.65 -2.16 7.62
N GLY A 270 6.49 -1.75 6.68
CA GLY A 270 7.84 -1.24 6.95
C GLY A 270 8.82 -1.56 5.84
N GLY A 271 10.01 -0.98 5.89
CA GLY A 271 11.08 -1.11 4.90
C GLY A 271 12.14 -2.17 5.23
N ASN A 272 11.84 -3.16 6.08
CA ASN A 272 12.82 -4.11 6.60
C ASN A 272 12.34 -5.57 6.60
N HIS A 273 11.47 -5.93 5.64
CA HIS A 273 10.94 -7.28 5.53
C HIS A 273 11.80 -8.13 4.59
N PRO A 274 12.37 -9.26 5.09
CA PRO A 274 13.19 -10.12 4.26
C PRO A 274 12.31 -11.04 3.41
N VAL A 275 12.49 -11.00 2.08
CA VAL A 275 11.85 -11.88 1.11
C VAL A 275 12.89 -12.76 0.42
N LYS A 276 12.59 -14.04 0.28
CA LYS A 276 13.46 -15.00 -0.38
C LYS A 276 12.94 -15.33 -1.76
N ASP A 277 13.77 -15.11 -2.77
CA ASP A 277 13.59 -15.64 -4.11
C ASP A 277 13.86 -17.15 -4.11
N LEU A 278 12.87 -17.94 -4.47
CA LEU A 278 12.96 -19.41 -4.46
C LEU A 278 13.77 -19.97 -5.64
N SER A 279 13.90 -19.22 -6.72
CA SER A 279 14.66 -19.64 -7.90
C SER A 279 16.17 -19.55 -7.67
N THR A 280 16.63 -18.49 -7.00
CA THR A 280 18.04 -18.22 -6.75
C THR A 280 18.48 -18.53 -5.32
N GLY A 281 17.52 -18.65 -4.40
CA GLY A 281 17.78 -18.79 -2.95
C GLY A 281 18.23 -17.50 -2.27
N ARG A 282 18.35 -16.38 -3.01
CA ARG A 282 18.79 -15.08 -2.49
C ARG A 282 17.68 -14.44 -1.64
N VAL A 283 18.12 -13.71 -0.60
CA VAL A 283 17.22 -12.92 0.26
C VAL A 283 17.43 -11.45 -0.05
N TYR A 284 16.33 -10.74 -0.26
CA TYR A 284 16.28 -9.29 -0.43
C TYR A 284 15.56 -8.67 0.76
N ILE A 285 15.93 -7.44 1.11
CA ILE A 285 15.15 -6.64 2.05
C ILE A 285 14.17 -5.81 1.25
N SER A 286 12.89 -5.88 1.62
CA SER A 286 11.80 -5.24 0.89
C SER A 286 11.00 -4.26 1.73
N SER A 287 10.39 -3.30 1.04
CA SER A 287 9.32 -2.48 1.58
C SER A 287 7.99 -3.19 1.44
N GLN A 288 7.16 -3.12 2.48
CA GLN A 288 5.85 -3.75 2.50
C GLN A 288 4.79 -2.88 3.16
N ASN A 289 3.57 -2.94 2.64
CA ASN A 289 2.39 -2.30 3.23
C ASN A 289 1.13 -3.06 2.82
N HIS A 290 0.84 -4.17 3.49
CA HIS A 290 -0.36 -4.96 3.24
C HIS A 290 -0.91 -5.64 4.49
N GLY A 291 -2.24 -5.81 4.53
CA GLY A 291 -2.96 -6.51 5.59
C GLY A 291 -3.54 -7.85 5.16
N TYR A 292 -3.46 -8.16 3.87
CA TYR A 292 -3.95 -9.41 3.27
C TYR A 292 -2.82 -10.15 2.57
N VAL A 293 -2.96 -11.46 2.42
CA VAL A 293 -1.98 -12.32 1.75
C VAL A 293 -2.71 -13.38 0.91
N VAL A 294 -2.08 -13.79 -0.17
CA VAL A 294 -2.58 -14.88 -1.02
C VAL A 294 -2.44 -16.22 -0.30
N ASP A 295 -3.53 -16.99 -0.32
CA ASP A 295 -3.59 -18.35 0.21
C ASP A 295 -3.24 -19.34 -0.90
N VAL A 296 -1.96 -19.71 -0.99
CA VAL A 296 -1.46 -20.55 -2.08
C VAL A 296 -2.08 -21.96 -2.09
N ASP A 297 -2.46 -22.48 -0.93
CA ASP A 297 -3.09 -23.79 -0.81
C ASP A 297 -4.49 -23.84 -1.45
N LYS A 298 -5.06 -22.69 -1.75
CA LYS A 298 -6.35 -22.53 -2.45
C LYS A 298 -6.19 -22.15 -3.92
N MET A 299 -4.96 -21.98 -4.41
CA MET A 299 -4.74 -21.77 -5.84
C MET A 299 -5.02 -23.08 -6.60
N PRO A 300 -5.70 -23.04 -7.75
CA PRO A 300 -5.85 -24.22 -8.59
C PRO A 300 -4.48 -24.77 -9.07
N ASP A 301 -4.35 -26.08 -9.10
CA ASP A 301 -3.11 -26.74 -9.53
C ASP A 301 -2.66 -26.30 -10.93
N GLY A 302 -1.37 -26.01 -11.08
CA GLY A 302 -0.75 -25.69 -12.36
C GLY A 302 -1.02 -24.26 -12.88
N ILE A 303 -1.68 -23.40 -12.11
CA ILE A 303 -1.92 -22.00 -12.50
C ILE A 303 -0.68 -21.14 -12.25
N ALA A 304 -0.07 -21.23 -11.08
CA ALA A 304 1.11 -20.44 -10.74
C ALA A 304 2.05 -21.21 -9.80
N ASN A 305 3.32 -20.84 -9.84
CA ASN A 305 4.33 -21.29 -8.90
C ASN A 305 4.69 -20.14 -7.93
N VAL A 306 4.92 -20.46 -6.66
CA VAL A 306 5.43 -19.50 -5.70
C VAL A 306 6.86 -19.13 -6.07
N SER A 307 7.11 -17.84 -6.31
CA SER A 307 8.44 -17.32 -6.67
C SER A 307 9.17 -16.66 -5.49
N PHE A 308 8.42 -16.01 -4.60
CA PHE A 308 8.95 -15.36 -3.40
C PHE A 308 8.18 -15.76 -2.14
N ILE A 309 8.90 -15.89 -1.03
CA ILE A 309 8.31 -16.11 0.31
C ILE A 309 8.91 -15.14 1.33
N ASN A 310 8.13 -14.75 2.32
CA ASN A 310 8.63 -14.04 3.50
C ASN A 310 9.52 -14.98 4.33
N VAL A 311 10.69 -14.50 4.74
CA VAL A 311 11.63 -15.34 5.50
C VAL A 311 11.12 -15.61 6.91
N ASN A 312 10.36 -14.66 7.50
CA ASN A 312 9.93 -14.71 8.91
C ASN A 312 8.74 -15.66 9.12
N ASP A 313 7.68 -15.52 8.35
CA ASP A 313 6.41 -16.22 8.56
C ASP A 313 5.99 -17.14 7.41
N LYS A 314 6.79 -17.18 6.33
CA LYS A 314 6.59 -18.04 5.15
C LYS A 314 5.37 -17.71 4.31
N THR A 315 4.76 -16.55 4.51
CA THR A 315 3.69 -16.08 3.63
C THR A 315 4.19 -15.95 2.18
N VAL A 316 3.26 -16.12 1.23
CA VAL A 316 3.55 -15.95 -0.20
C VAL A 316 3.84 -14.48 -0.50
N GLU A 317 4.96 -14.23 -1.14
CA GLU A 317 5.42 -12.89 -1.50
C GLU A 317 5.55 -12.68 -3.01
N GLY A 318 5.29 -13.70 -3.80
CA GLY A 318 5.27 -13.60 -5.26
C GLY A 318 4.85 -14.88 -5.95
N LEU A 319 4.30 -14.72 -7.16
CA LEU A 319 3.84 -15.80 -8.02
C LEU A 319 4.35 -15.59 -9.45
N ASP A 320 4.82 -16.67 -10.08
CA ASP A 320 5.08 -16.76 -11.52
C ASP A 320 4.00 -17.67 -12.14
N TYR A 321 3.24 -17.15 -13.10
CA TYR A 321 2.12 -17.86 -13.73
C TYR A 321 2.60 -18.81 -14.84
N VAL A 322 2.14 -20.06 -14.76
CA VAL A 322 2.61 -21.12 -15.66
C VAL A 322 2.14 -20.88 -17.09
N ASN A 323 3.07 -20.97 -18.05
CA ASN A 323 2.82 -20.74 -19.48
C ASN A 323 2.25 -19.36 -19.82
N LYS A 324 2.43 -18.36 -18.94
CA LYS A 324 2.04 -16.97 -19.15
C LYS A 324 3.25 -16.06 -18.94
N LYS A 325 3.26 -14.92 -19.59
CA LYS A 325 4.20 -13.84 -19.31
C LYS A 325 3.67 -12.97 -18.17
N ILE A 326 3.42 -13.59 -17.02
CA ILE A 326 2.82 -12.93 -15.86
C ILE A 326 3.61 -13.30 -14.60
N PHE A 327 4.08 -12.28 -13.89
CA PHE A 327 4.60 -12.47 -12.54
C PHE A 327 4.08 -11.37 -11.61
N THR A 328 4.00 -11.69 -10.33
CA THR A 328 3.40 -10.80 -9.35
C THR A 328 4.20 -10.84 -8.05
N VAL A 329 4.23 -9.71 -7.33
CA VAL A 329 4.89 -9.62 -6.02
C VAL A 329 3.99 -8.92 -5.00
N GLN A 330 4.05 -9.39 -3.74
CA GLN A 330 3.31 -8.80 -2.63
C GLN A 330 4.00 -7.54 -2.07
N PHE A 331 5.33 -7.52 -2.09
CA PHE A 331 6.15 -6.40 -1.65
C PHE A 331 6.24 -5.29 -2.70
N HIS A 332 6.86 -4.17 -2.33
CA HIS A 332 6.97 -2.96 -3.14
C HIS A 332 8.39 -2.82 -3.75
N PRO A 333 8.62 -3.24 -5.02
CA PRO A 333 9.92 -3.11 -5.66
C PRO A 333 10.28 -1.67 -6.02
N GLU A 334 9.28 -0.78 -6.11
CA GLU A 334 9.47 0.67 -6.28
C GLU A 334 10.01 1.34 -5.01
N ALA A 335 10.01 0.64 -3.87
CA ALA A 335 10.40 1.15 -2.55
C ALA A 335 9.60 2.39 -2.10
N CYS A 336 10.24 3.45 -1.70
CA CYS A 336 9.71 4.73 -1.20
C CYS A 336 8.51 4.60 -0.24
N PRO A 337 8.81 4.48 1.10
CA PRO A 337 10.15 4.39 1.67
C PRO A 337 10.69 2.96 1.64
N GLY A 338 12.01 2.81 1.59
CA GLY A 338 12.66 1.52 1.76
C GLY A 338 13.83 1.25 0.81
N PRO A 339 14.41 0.05 0.88
CA PRO A 339 15.54 -0.34 0.05
C PRO A 339 15.10 -0.63 -1.39
N GLN A 340 15.99 -0.34 -2.35
CA GLN A 340 15.77 -0.56 -3.77
C GLN A 340 16.30 -1.92 -4.26
N ASP A 341 16.56 -2.85 -3.38
CA ASP A 341 17.16 -4.15 -3.68
C ASP A 341 16.37 -4.98 -4.70
N SER A 342 15.07 -4.72 -4.80
CA SER A 342 14.15 -5.43 -5.71
C SER A 342 13.78 -4.65 -6.98
N ALA A 343 14.38 -3.48 -7.22
CA ALA A 343 14.07 -2.65 -8.40
C ALA A 343 14.34 -3.36 -9.75
N PHE A 344 15.21 -4.38 -9.78
CA PHE A 344 15.48 -5.23 -10.95
C PHE A 344 14.21 -5.93 -11.50
N LEU A 345 13.15 -6.02 -10.72
CA LEU A 345 11.89 -6.61 -11.19
C LEU A 345 11.22 -5.77 -12.27
N PHE A 346 11.43 -4.45 -12.29
CA PHE A 346 11.02 -3.61 -13.41
C PHE A 346 11.82 -3.93 -14.67
N ASP A 347 13.12 -4.23 -14.55
CA ASP A 347 13.97 -4.63 -15.70
C ASP A 347 13.49 -5.98 -16.24
N LYS A 348 13.22 -6.97 -15.36
CA LYS A 348 12.59 -8.25 -15.72
C LYS A 348 11.29 -8.04 -16.50
N PHE A 349 10.44 -7.10 -16.10
CA PHE A 349 9.19 -6.82 -16.81
C PHE A 349 9.44 -6.25 -18.21
N ILE A 350 10.41 -5.35 -18.37
CA ILE A 350 10.78 -4.80 -19.68
C ILE A 350 11.32 -5.89 -20.61
N GLU A 351 12.22 -6.74 -20.11
CA GLU A 351 12.73 -7.88 -20.86
C GLU A 351 11.61 -8.81 -21.35
N MET A 352 10.58 -9.06 -20.51
CA MET A 352 9.42 -9.86 -20.92
C MET A 352 8.63 -9.26 -22.08
N MET A 353 8.60 -7.93 -22.19
CA MET A 353 7.96 -7.21 -23.31
C MET A 353 8.81 -7.24 -24.59
N GLU A 354 10.13 -7.49 -24.49
CA GLU A 354 11.05 -7.51 -25.65
C GLU A 354 11.01 -8.85 -26.39
N VAL A 355 10.76 -9.96 -25.68
CA VAL A 355 10.69 -11.28 -26.28
C VAL A 355 9.47 -11.36 -27.21
N LYS A 356 9.66 -11.03 -28.50
CA LYS A 356 8.66 -11.35 -29.54
C LYS A 356 8.46 -12.85 -29.57
N LYS A 357 7.19 -13.31 -29.70
CA LYS A 357 6.94 -14.66 -30.15
C LYS A 357 7.66 -14.84 -31.48
N ASP A 358 8.69 -15.69 -31.53
CA ASP A 358 9.12 -16.25 -32.80
C ASP A 358 7.92 -16.97 -33.38
N ALA A 359 7.46 -16.51 -34.55
CA ALA A 359 6.27 -16.97 -35.24
C ALA A 359 6.47 -18.35 -35.80
#